data_79c576aab569d494b69215afaa897929
#
_entry.id   79c576aab569d494b69215afaa897929
#
_cell.length_a   1.000
_cell.length_b   1.000
_cell.length_c   1.000
_cell.angle_alpha   90.00
_cell.angle_beta   90.00
_cell.angle_gamma   90.00
#
_symmetry.space_group_name_H-M   'P 1'
#
loop_
_entity.id
_entity.type
_entity.pdbx_description
1 polymer ?
#
loop_
_entity_poly.entity_id
_entity_poly.type
_entity_poly.pdbx_seq_one_letter_code
_entity_poly.pdbx_strand_id
1 'polypeptide(L)'
;MRKPAASTSKARRPSAKAADGLFDAYPAPVKARLLALRRLIFETAKATKGVGALEETLKWGQPSYLTAETGSGSTVRIDQVKPAADQVAVYFHCQTNLVETFRERYPELSYSGNRAILLDVSGKLPEAALRHCVALALTYHLNKRPTGSKA
;
A
#
# COMPACT_ATOMS: atom_id res chain seq x y z
N MET A 1 25.53 -10.26 -17.05
CA MET A 1 25.03 -10.18 -16.62
C MET A 1 24.60 -10.12 -15.93
N ARG A 2 24.47 -10.37 -15.92
CA ARG A 2 23.88 -10.40 -15.32
C ARG A 2 23.51 -10.29 -14.47
N LYS A 3 23.48 -10.33 -14.24
CA LYS A 3 22.96 -10.27 -13.39
C LYS A 3 22.52 -10.35 -12.62
N PRO A 4 22.96 -10.64 -12.65
CA PRO A 4 22.39 -10.85 -11.74
C PRO A 4 22.11 -10.48 -11.00
N ALA A 5 22.21 -10.62 -10.95
CA ALA A 5 21.70 -10.45 -10.14
C ALA A 5 21.11 -10.13 -9.62
N ALA A 6 20.98 -10.26 -9.70
CA ALA A 6 20.27 -10.08 -9.14
C ALA A 6 19.77 -10.20 -8.50
N SER A 7 19.82 -10.63 -8.55
CA SER A 7 19.24 -10.95 -7.91
C SER A 7 19.03 -10.86 -6.93
N THR A 8 18.99 -10.89 -6.67
CA THR A 8 18.82 -11.09 -5.64
C THR A 8 18.16 -10.29 -4.98
N SER A 9 17.96 -9.75 -4.97
CA SER A 9 17.43 -9.08 -4.30
C SER A 9 16.25 -8.82 -4.10
N LYS A 10 15.88 -9.24 -4.17
CA LYS A 10 14.78 -9.51 -3.91
C LYS A 10 14.10 -8.47 -3.27
N ALA A 11 13.54 -8.33 -2.52
CA ALA A 11 12.78 -7.32 -1.87
C ALA A 11 13.47 -6.03 -1.66
N ARG A 12 14.26 -5.68 -2.60
CA ARG A 12 14.97 -4.53 -2.51
C ARG A 12 14.22 -3.45 -3.06
N ARG A 13 14.70 -2.75 -3.93
CA ARG A 13 14.06 -1.69 -4.54
C ARG A 13 13.45 -2.17 -5.78
N PRO A 14 12.17 -1.95 -6.01
CA PRO A 14 11.51 -2.35 -7.26
C PRO A 14 12.05 -1.54 -8.42
N SER A 15 12.16 -2.18 -9.56
CA SER A 15 12.58 -1.49 -10.76
C SER A 15 11.35 -0.94 -11.47
N ALA A 16 11.56 0.05 -12.31
CA ALA A 16 10.47 0.58 -13.13
C ALA A 16 9.91 -0.49 -14.05
N LYS A 17 10.78 -1.39 -14.51
CA LYS A 17 10.37 -2.46 -15.38
C LYS A 17 9.41 -3.43 -14.69
N ALA A 18 9.68 -3.76 -13.45
CA ALA A 18 8.79 -4.62 -12.69
C ALA A 18 7.46 -3.94 -12.48
N ALA A 19 7.49 -2.64 -12.19
CA ALA A 19 6.26 -1.90 -12.00
C ALA A 19 5.43 -1.89 -13.26
N ASP A 20 6.06 -1.69 -14.41
CA ASP A 20 5.33 -1.68 -15.67
C ASP A 20 4.63 -3.01 -15.90
N GLY A 21 5.31 -4.12 -15.65
CA GLY A 21 4.69 -5.44 -15.82
C GLY A 21 3.48 -5.64 -14.95
N LEU A 22 3.57 -5.22 -13.69
CA LEU A 22 2.46 -5.40 -12.75
C LEU A 22 1.25 -4.55 -13.13
N PHE A 23 1.47 -3.41 -13.76
CA PHE A 23 0.39 -2.45 -13.99
C PHE A 23 -0.06 -2.34 -15.43
N ASP A 24 0.48 -3.18 -16.31
CA ASP A 24 0.17 -3.07 -17.74
C ASP A 24 -1.29 -3.33 -18.09
N ALA A 25 -1.99 -4.12 -17.29
CA ALA A 25 -3.37 -4.48 -17.62
C ALA A 25 -4.36 -3.37 -17.31
N TYR A 26 -3.94 -2.32 -16.63
CA TYR A 26 -4.87 -1.27 -16.24
C TYR A 26 -5.01 -0.21 -17.32
N PRO A 27 -6.20 0.42 -17.43
CA PRO A 27 -6.35 1.58 -18.33
C PRO A 27 -5.40 2.70 -17.93
N ALA A 28 -5.02 3.53 -18.89
CA ALA A 28 -3.99 4.55 -18.67
C ALA A 28 -4.23 5.44 -17.43
N PRO A 29 -5.43 6.02 -17.24
CA PRO A 29 -5.59 6.88 -16.05
C PRO A 29 -5.54 6.11 -14.74
N VAL A 30 -6.04 4.87 -14.75
CA VAL A 30 -5.95 4.03 -13.56
C VAL A 30 -4.50 3.67 -13.28
N LYS A 31 -3.77 3.29 -14.32
CA LYS A 31 -2.37 2.94 -14.18
C LYS A 31 -1.57 4.09 -13.59
N ALA A 32 -1.79 5.30 -14.09
CA ALA A 32 -1.05 6.47 -13.60
C ALA A 32 -1.33 6.70 -12.12
N ARG A 33 -2.59 6.57 -11.70
CA ARG A 33 -2.93 6.78 -10.31
C ARG A 33 -2.37 5.69 -9.42
N LEU A 34 -2.41 4.43 -9.88
CA LEU A 34 -1.86 3.32 -9.11
C LEU A 34 -0.34 3.44 -8.97
N LEU A 35 0.33 3.92 -10.02
CA LEU A 35 1.78 4.13 -9.93
C LEU A 35 2.11 5.23 -8.93
N ALA A 36 1.27 6.26 -8.85
CA ALA A 36 1.47 7.31 -7.85
C ALA A 36 1.30 6.74 -6.44
N LEU A 37 0.32 5.87 -6.24
CA LEU A 37 0.13 5.21 -4.95
C LEU A 37 1.29 4.29 -4.61
N ARG A 38 1.79 3.57 -5.61
CA ARG A 38 2.94 2.71 -5.42
C ARG A 38 4.13 3.50 -4.90
N ARG A 39 4.39 4.63 -5.55
CA ARG A 39 5.50 5.47 -5.14
C ARG A 39 5.31 5.97 -3.70
N LEU A 40 4.10 6.39 -3.38
CA LEU A 40 3.78 6.88 -2.05
C LEU A 40 4.00 5.77 -1.00
N ILE A 41 3.59 4.55 -1.32
CA ILE A 41 3.75 3.43 -0.40
C ILE A 41 5.23 3.14 -0.13
N PHE A 42 6.05 3.10 -1.19
CA PHE A 42 7.48 2.85 -1.01
C PHE A 42 8.16 3.99 -0.27
N GLU A 43 7.80 5.23 -0.58
CA GLU A 43 8.37 6.38 0.11
C GLU A 43 8.01 6.38 1.58
N THR A 44 6.77 6.02 1.89
CA THR A 44 6.32 5.95 3.27
C THR A 44 7.07 4.87 4.03
N ALA A 45 7.25 3.72 3.39
CA ALA A 45 7.98 2.62 4.03
C ALA A 45 9.41 3.04 4.34
N LYS A 46 10.03 3.73 3.39
CA LYS A 46 11.41 4.17 3.56
C LYS A 46 11.53 5.18 4.69
N ALA A 47 10.53 6.02 4.85
CA ALA A 47 10.54 7.06 5.87
C ALA A 47 10.06 6.58 7.24
N THR A 48 9.58 5.35 7.35
CA THR A 48 8.97 4.85 8.57
C THR A 48 9.89 3.84 9.24
N LYS A 49 10.37 4.20 10.42
CA LYS A 49 11.30 3.36 11.14
C LYS A 49 10.67 2.01 11.50
N GLY A 50 11.42 0.96 11.33
CA GLY A 50 10.97 -0.39 11.71
C GLY A 50 10.29 -1.17 10.61
N VAL A 51 10.03 -0.55 9.47
CA VAL A 51 9.31 -1.22 8.39
C VAL A 51 10.25 -2.06 7.52
N GLY A 52 11.40 -1.54 7.19
CA GLY A 52 12.34 -2.25 6.33
C GLY A 52 11.91 -2.26 4.88
N ALA A 53 12.49 -3.16 4.12
CA ALA A 53 12.19 -3.24 2.69
C ALA A 53 10.86 -3.94 2.47
N LEU A 54 10.08 -3.43 1.53
CA LEU A 54 8.80 -4.03 1.19
C LEU A 54 8.97 -5.06 0.08
N GLU A 55 8.15 -6.09 0.13
CA GLU A 55 8.03 -7.04 -0.96
C GLU A 55 6.83 -6.61 -1.81
N GLU A 56 7.04 -6.47 -3.11
CA GLU A 56 5.97 -6.15 -4.05
C GLU A 56 5.61 -7.41 -4.81
N THR A 57 4.34 -7.80 -4.78
CA THR A 57 3.90 -9.01 -5.45
C THR A 57 2.42 -8.88 -5.81
N LEU A 58 1.91 -9.86 -6.54
CA LEU A 58 0.48 -9.89 -6.83
C LEU A 58 -0.19 -10.90 -5.90
N LYS A 59 -1.29 -10.48 -5.29
CA LYS A 59 -2.12 -11.37 -4.50
C LYS A 59 -3.54 -11.17 -4.99
N TRP A 60 -4.20 -12.22 -5.40
CA TRP A 60 -5.57 -12.15 -5.93
C TRP A 60 -5.64 -11.18 -7.11
N GLY A 61 -4.54 -11.11 -7.90
CA GLY A 61 -4.48 -10.20 -9.03
C GLY A 61 -4.26 -8.74 -8.68
N GLN A 62 -3.99 -8.44 -7.41
CA GLN A 62 -3.79 -7.07 -6.95
C GLN A 62 -2.35 -6.81 -6.55
N PRO A 63 -1.77 -5.70 -6.98
CA PRO A 63 -0.45 -5.32 -6.48
C PRO A 63 -0.49 -5.20 -4.95
N SER A 64 0.43 -5.87 -4.29
CA SER A 64 0.41 -6.02 -2.84
C SER A 64 1.77 -5.71 -2.26
N TYR A 65 1.79 -5.11 -1.10
CA TYR A 65 3.00 -4.64 -0.44
C TYR A 65 3.06 -5.19 0.96
N LEU A 66 4.09 -6.01 1.20
CA LEU A 66 4.24 -6.72 2.46
C LEU A 66 5.53 -6.31 3.16
N THR A 67 5.47 -6.24 4.48
CA THR A 67 6.65 -5.98 5.29
C THR A 67 7.37 -7.30 5.57
N ALA A 68 7.78 -7.97 4.48
CA ALA A 68 8.33 -9.32 4.57
C ALA A 68 9.62 -9.37 5.35
N GLU A 69 10.40 -8.31 5.31
CA GLU A 69 11.68 -8.29 5.99
C GLU A 69 11.53 -8.25 7.51
N THR A 70 10.58 -7.49 8.01
CA THR A 70 10.45 -7.26 9.46
C THR A 70 9.19 -7.83 10.06
N GLY A 71 8.16 -8.05 9.27
CA GLY A 71 6.86 -8.44 9.78
C GLY A 71 6.17 -7.34 10.57
N SER A 72 6.59 -6.09 10.37
CA SER A 72 6.11 -4.99 11.19
C SER A 72 4.63 -4.64 10.97
N GLY A 73 4.10 -4.92 9.81
CA GLY A 73 2.77 -4.41 9.49
C GLY A 73 1.88 -5.38 8.75
N SER A 74 0.73 -4.87 8.42
CA SER A 74 -0.29 -5.57 7.66
C SER A 74 -0.09 -5.28 6.18
N THR A 75 -0.52 -6.20 5.34
CA THR A 75 -0.38 -6.05 3.88
C THR A 75 -1.26 -4.93 3.37
N VAL A 76 -0.72 -4.13 2.46
CA VAL A 76 -1.46 -3.08 1.76
C VAL A 76 -1.58 -3.50 0.30
N ARG A 77 -2.78 -3.41 -0.26
CA ARG A 77 -3.01 -3.73 -1.67
C ARG A 77 -3.63 -2.54 -2.37
N ILE A 78 -3.41 -2.44 -3.65
CA ILE A 78 -4.03 -1.40 -4.46
C ILE A 78 -4.64 -2.02 -5.70
N ASP A 79 -5.73 -1.44 -6.19
CA ASP A 79 -6.41 -1.99 -7.35
C ASP A 79 -7.40 -0.96 -7.89
N GLN A 80 -7.87 -1.22 -9.10
CA GLN A 80 -8.96 -0.47 -9.70
C GLN A 80 -10.28 -0.90 -9.05
N VAL A 81 -11.18 0.05 -8.84
CA VAL A 81 -12.53 -0.28 -8.38
C VAL A 81 -13.37 -0.52 -9.61
N LYS A 82 -13.73 -1.77 -9.84
CA LYS A 82 -14.49 -2.15 -11.03
C LYS A 82 -15.97 -1.99 -10.81
N PRO A 83 -16.72 -1.83 -11.89
CA PRO A 83 -16.32 -1.94 -13.30
C PRO A 83 -15.82 -0.62 -13.90
N ALA A 84 -16.03 0.50 -13.23
CA ALA A 84 -15.66 1.77 -13.81
C ALA A 84 -14.16 1.99 -13.76
N ALA A 85 -13.64 2.85 -14.60
CA ALA A 85 -12.22 3.14 -14.64
C ALA A 85 -11.93 4.52 -14.07
N ASP A 86 -12.74 4.97 -13.12
CA ASP A 86 -12.60 6.29 -12.53
C ASP A 86 -12.20 6.29 -11.07
N GLN A 87 -12.07 5.09 -10.48
CA GLN A 87 -11.67 5.00 -9.07
C GLN A 87 -10.65 3.90 -8.84
N VAL A 88 -9.79 4.14 -7.88
CA VAL A 88 -8.87 3.12 -7.38
C VAL A 88 -9.08 3.00 -5.87
N ALA A 89 -8.56 1.96 -5.29
CA ALA A 89 -8.68 1.73 -3.86
C ALA A 89 -7.35 1.32 -3.27
N VAL A 90 -7.14 1.70 -2.02
CA VAL A 90 -6.06 1.18 -1.20
C VAL A 90 -6.73 0.26 -0.19
N TYR A 91 -6.39 -1.02 -0.23
CA TYR A 91 -7.02 -2.03 0.62
C TYR A 91 -6.16 -2.37 1.82
N PHE A 92 -6.83 -2.52 2.94
CA PHE A 92 -6.21 -2.90 4.21
C PHE A 92 -6.89 -4.16 4.70
N HIS A 93 -6.24 -4.90 5.57
CA HIS A 93 -6.81 -6.15 6.06
C HIS A 93 -8.05 -5.85 6.89
N CYS A 94 -9.16 -6.47 6.55
CA CYS A 94 -10.44 -6.15 7.18
C CYS A 94 -10.54 -6.59 8.65
N GLN A 95 -9.65 -7.46 9.09
CA GLN A 95 -9.63 -7.89 10.47
C GLN A 95 -8.80 -6.98 11.38
N THR A 96 -8.23 -5.92 10.81
CA THR A 96 -7.55 -4.92 11.61
C THR A 96 -8.55 -3.82 11.93
N ASN A 97 -8.18 -2.92 12.84
CA ASN A 97 -9.02 -1.75 13.11
C ASN A 97 -8.53 -0.54 12.32
N LEU A 98 -7.75 -0.79 11.28
CA LEU A 98 -7.10 0.31 10.54
C LEU A 98 -8.10 1.26 9.91
N VAL A 99 -9.04 0.73 9.12
CA VAL A 99 -9.96 1.61 8.41
C VAL A 99 -10.87 2.36 9.38
N GLU A 100 -11.25 1.72 10.47
CA GLU A 100 -12.03 2.37 11.50
C GLU A 100 -11.26 3.56 12.08
N THR A 101 -9.98 3.36 12.35
CA THR A 101 -9.12 4.42 12.85
C THR A 101 -8.99 5.54 11.81
N PHE A 102 -8.86 5.18 10.54
CA PHE A 102 -8.75 6.18 9.48
C PHE A 102 -10.02 7.04 9.40
N ARG A 103 -11.19 6.42 9.54
CA ARG A 103 -12.44 7.18 9.50
C ARG A 103 -12.49 8.22 10.60
N GLU A 104 -11.98 7.89 11.75
CA GLU A 104 -11.95 8.82 12.86
C GLU A 104 -11.00 9.97 12.62
N ARG A 105 -9.85 9.67 12.02
CA ARG A 105 -8.83 10.68 11.79
C ARG A 105 -9.09 11.51 10.54
N TYR A 106 -9.65 10.87 9.53
CA TYR A 106 -9.83 11.49 8.21
C TYR A 106 -11.23 11.24 7.71
N PRO A 107 -12.23 11.84 8.38
CA PRO A 107 -13.63 11.60 7.98
C PRO A 107 -13.96 12.14 6.58
N GLU A 108 -13.12 13.01 6.04
CA GLU A 108 -13.35 13.55 4.71
C GLU A 108 -13.00 12.59 3.58
N LEU A 109 -12.27 11.51 3.88
CA LEU A 109 -11.94 10.53 2.84
C LEU A 109 -13.12 9.60 2.60
N SER A 110 -13.12 8.95 1.43
CA SER A 110 -14.15 7.97 1.08
C SER A 110 -13.66 6.57 1.42
N TYR A 111 -14.54 5.74 1.94
CA TYR A 111 -14.16 4.40 2.38
C TYR A 111 -15.15 3.36 1.85
N SER A 112 -14.69 2.12 1.76
CA SER A 112 -15.54 0.99 1.43
C SER A 112 -15.43 -0.02 2.57
N GLY A 113 -16.51 -0.17 3.33
CA GLY A 113 -16.54 -1.09 4.47
C GLY A 113 -15.37 -0.84 5.41
N ASN A 114 -14.82 -1.90 5.93
CA ASN A 114 -13.67 -1.82 6.84
C ASN A 114 -12.38 -2.20 6.15
N ARG A 115 -12.30 -2.04 4.84
CA ARG A 115 -11.15 -2.55 4.14
C ARG A 115 -10.52 -1.64 3.09
N ALA A 116 -11.13 -0.54 2.75
CA ALA A 116 -10.55 0.26 1.66
C ALA A 116 -10.77 1.74 1.82
N ILE A 117 -9.78 2.50 1.33
CA ILE A 117 -9.93 3.92 1.05
C ILE A 117 -10.14 4.02 -0.45
N LEU A 118 -11.17 4.75 -0.87
CA LEU A 118 -11.49 4.95 -2.28
C LEU A 118 -10.97 6.29 -2.75
N LEU A 119 -10.38 6.30 -3.94
CA LEU A 119 -9.78 7.51 -4.50
C LEU A 119 -10.17 7.64 -5.97
N ASP A 120 -10.40 8.86 -6.42
CA ASP A 120 -10.65 9.11 -7.83
C ASP A 120 -9.34 9.02 -8.61
N VAL A 121 -9.42 8.64 -9.87
CA VAL A 121 -8.23 8.62 -10.70
C VAL A 121 -7.78 10.02 -11.08
N SER A 122 -8.67 11.01 -10.99
CA SER A 122 -8.33 12.38 -11.33
C SER A 122 -8.28 13.23 -10.08
N GLY A 123 -7.75 14.42 -10.22
CA GLY A 123 -7.68 15.34 -9.11
C GLY A 123 -6.46 15.08 -8.24
N LYS A 124 -6.40 15.81 -7.17
CA LYS A 124 -5.25 15.76 -6.30
C LYS A 124 -5.37 14.64 -5.29
N LEU A 125 -4.31 13.89 -5.10
CA LEU A 125 -4.27 12.87 -4.06
C LEU A 125 -4.15 13.52 -2.70
N PRO A 126 -4.87 13.01 -1.69
CA PRO A 126 -4.68 13.48 -0.31
C PRO A 126 -3.43 12.82 0.27
N GLU A 127 -2.27 13.25 -0.20
CA GLU A 127 -1.02 12.56 0.08
C GLU A 127 -0.67 12.48 1.56
N ALA A 128 -0.86 13.57 2.29
CA ALA A 128 -0.49 13.58 3.70
C ALA A 128 -1.32 12.56 4.48
N ALA A 129 -2.62 12.51 4.22
CA ALA A 129 -3.50 11.56 4.89
C ALA A 129 -3.15 10.14 4.49
N LEU A 130 -2.89 9.92 3.19
CA LEU A 130 -2.55 8.58 2.71
C LEU A 130 -1.23 8.09 3.29
N ARG A 131 -0.24 8.96 3.38
CA ARG A 131 1.05 8.57 3.97
C ARG A 131 0.86 8.15 5.41
N HIS A 132 0.04 8.86 6.15
CA HIS A 132 -0.21 8.52 7.54
C HIS A 132 -0.95 7.17 7.63
N CYS A 133 -1.97 6.98 6.81
CA CYS A 133 -2.72 5.72 6.81
C CYS A 133 -1.82 4.53 6.45
N VAL A 134 -1.00 4.70 5.41
CA VAL A 134 -0.08 3.64 5.00
C VAL A 134 0.95 3.36 6.09
N ALA A 135 1.47 4.41 6.72
CA ALA A 135 2.43 4.22 7.81
C ALA A 135 1.82 3.42 8.96
N LEU A 136 0.56 3.71 9.30
CA LEU A 136 -0.13 2.96 10.35
C LEU A 136 -0.30 1.50 9.96
N ALA A 137 -0.62 1.24 8.70
CA ALA A 137 -0.75 -0.14 8.23
C ALA A 137 0.58 -0.87 8.27
N LEU A 138 1.65 -0.22 7.80
CA LEU A 138 2.96 -0.85 7.73
C LEU A 138 3.61 -1.05 9.11
N THR A 139 3.07 -0.41 10.13
CA THR A 139 3.55 -0.60 11.51
C THR A 139 2.49 -1.20 12.40
N TYR A 140 1.46 -1.78 11.82
CA TYR A 140 0.30 -2.26 12.58
C TYR A 140 0.69 -3.19 13.72
N HIS A 141 1.59 -4.14 13.46
CA HIS A 141 1.99 -5.10 14.48
C HIS A 141 2.93 -4.50 15.52
N LEU A 142 3.66 -3.46 15.16
CA LEU A 142 4.47 -2.76 16.13
C LEU A 142 3.62 -1.96 17.11
N ASN A 143 2.57 -1.34 16.60
CA ASN A 143 1.71 -0.50 17.41
C ASN A 143 0.66 -1.26 18.20
N LYS A 144 0.42 -2.50 17.78
CA LYS A 144 -0.57 -3.32 18.40
C LYS A 144 -0.07 -4.11 19.58
N ARG A 145 1.18 -3.95 20.02
CA ARG A 145 1.76 -4.68 21.04
C ARG A 145 0.90 -4.76 22.18
N PRO A 146 0.67 -5.74 22.68
CA PRO A 146 -0.22 -5.95 23.80
C PRO A 146 0.19 -5.20 25.03
N THR A 147 -0.06 -5.21 25.20
CA THR A 147 0.27 -4.80 26.01
C THR A 147 0.63 -4.81 26.79
N GLY A 148 0.59 -5.31 26.37
CA GLY A 148 0.89 -5.52 26.95
C GLY A 148 1.55 -5.04 27.15
N SER A 149 1.79 -5.11 26.97
CA SER A 149 2.45 -4.69 27.20
C SER A 149 2.24 -3.53 27.44
N LYS A 150 1.73 -3.20 27.55
CA LYS A 150 1.57 -2.29 27.87
C LYS A 150 1.43 -1.99 28.55
N ALA A 151 1.53 -2.35 28.59
CA ALA A 151 1.42 -2.17 29.34
C ALA A 151 1.54 -1.87 29.63
#